data_604d164c3530d00db7fe3fdc00d139e1
#
_entry.id   604d164c3530d00db7fe3fdc00d139e1
#
_cell.length_a   1.000
_cell.length_b   1.000
_cell.length_c   1.000
_cell.angle_alpha   90.00
_cell.angle_beta   90.00
_cell.angle_gamma   90.00
#
_symmetry.space_group_name_H-M   'P 1'
#
loop_
_entity.id
_entity.type
_entity.pdbx_description
1 polymer ?
#
loop_
_entity_poly.entity_id
_entity_poly.type
_entity_poly.pdbx_seq_one_letter_code
_entity_poly.pdbx_strand_id
1 'polypeptide(L)'
;ETRFPGAAHSDLGGNLVSIRTHIGAPPYKLHAFWDDRLGTDSHFPTVCDLTELLTHDPRLSTQYLGELLQHHDFRSWAEESYQLAKNVAYRNGELPLAKFDDFDRRLIKADDVPVLPQGVEAEANRVARRRVLLAGYRLAQKLKQLAAGWTHQAPGAP
;
A
#
# COMPACT_ATOMS: atom_id res chain seq x y z
N GLU A 1 -13.16 -12.92 -0.51
CA GLU A 1 -14.57 -12.57 -0.81
C GLU A 1 -14.56 -11.36 -1.73
N THR A 2 -15.25 -11.46 -2.87
CA THR A 2 -15.38 -10.34 -3.78
C THR A 2 -16.47 -9.42 -3.29
N ARG A 3 -16.25 -8.12 -3.26
CA ARG A 3 -17.25 -7.12 -2.89
C ARG A 3 -18.44 -7.08 -3.88
N PHE A 4 -18.26 -7.59 -5.07
CA PHE A 4 -19.28 -7.62 -6.10
C PHE A 4 -19.80 -9.05 -6.29
N PRO A 5 -21.01 -9.37 -5.81
CA PRO A 5 -21.65 -10.66 -6.06
C PRO A 5 -21.70 -10.95 -7.56
N GLY A 6 -21.28 -12.14 -7.97
CA GLY A 6 -21.23 -12.55 -9.37
C GLY A 6 -19.93 -12.26 -10.11
N ALA A 7 -18.93 -11.60 -9.48
CA ALA A 7 -17.59 -11.58 -10.04
C ALA A 7 -16.94 -12.95 -9.88
N ALA A 8 -16.54 -13.58 -10.98
CA ALA A 8 -15.89 -14.90 -10.96
C ALA A 8 -14.51 -14.88 -10.28
N HIS A 9 -13.97 -13.68 -10.05
CA HIS A 9 -12.62 -13.45 -9.50
C HIS A 9 -12.66 -12.28 -8.50
N SER A 10 -11.60 -12.14 -7.69
CA SER A 10 -11.40 -10.97 -6.84
C SER A 10 -11.38 -9.68 -7.69
N ASP A 11 -11.52 -8.52 -7.06
CA ASP A 11 -11.40 -7.21 -7.72
C ASP A 11 -9.96 -6.88 -8.20
N LEU A 12 -9.06 -7.88 -8.16
CA LEU A 12 -7.64 -7.78 -8.51
C LEU A 12 -6.92 -6.68 -7.72
N GLY A 13 -7.20 -6.57 -6.42
CA GLY A 13 -6.59 -5.59 -5.55
C GLY A 13 -6.96 -4.15 -5.92
N GLY A 14 -8.21 -3.92 -6.31
CA GLY A 14 -8.71 -2.59 -6.67
C GLY A 14 -8.55 -2.21 -8.15
N ASN A 15 -8.06 -3.14 -8.99
CA ASN A 15 -7.94 -2.86 -10.44
C ASN A 15 -9.29 -2.86 -11.18
N LEU A 16 -10.29 -3.53 -10.63
CA LEU A 16 -11.63 -3.62 -11.22
C LEU A 16 -12.63 -2.62 -10.63
N VAL A 17 -12.16 -1.70 -9.81
CA VAL A 17 -13.00 -0.67 -9.17
C VAL A 17 -12.43 0.72 -9.38
N SER A 18 -13.32 1.70 -9.51
CA SER A 18 -13.01 3.10 -9.76
C SER A 18 -13.56 4.02 -8.69
N ILE A 19 -12.82 5.09 -8.48
CA ILE A 19 -13.13 6.19 -7.58
C ILE A 19 -12.81 7.53 -8.28
N ARG A 20 -13.24 8.64 -7.70
CA ARG A 20 -12.71 9.97 -7.97
C ARG A 20 -12.11 10.56 -6.69
N THR A 21 -11.02 11.30 -6.81
CA THR A 21 -10.39 11.95 -5.64
C THR A 21 -11.16 13.17 -5.16
N HIS A 22 -11.82 13.89 -6.09
CA HIS A 22 -12.66 15.05 -5.81
C HIS A 22 -13.72 15.25 -6.91
N ILE A 23 -14.67 16.15 -6.68
CA ILE A 23 -15.66 16.54 -7.70
C ILE A 23 -14.92 17.15 -8.89
N GLY A 24 -15.25 16.67 -10.10
CA GLY A 24 -14.59 17.09 -11.34
C GLY A 24 -13.29 16.34 -11.67
N ALA A 25 -12.76 15.53 -10.77
CA ALA A 25 -11.63 14.65 -11.10
C ALA A 25 -12.05 13.54 -12.06
N PRO A 26 -11.16 13.09 -12.96
CA PRO A 26 -11.42 11.91 -13.76
C PRO A 26 -11.52 10.65 -12.89
N PRO A 27 -12.27 9.62 -13.34
CA PRO A 27 -12.25 8.30 -12.72
C PRO A 27 -10.86 7.70 -12.68
N TYR A 28 -10.56 7.05 -11.56
CA TYR A 28 -9.25 6.51 -11.23
C TYR A 28 -9.39 5.13 -10.59
N LYS A 29 -8.55 4.17 -10.97
CA LYS A 29 -8.58 2.85 -10.34
C LYS A 29 -8.14 2.95 -8.89
N LEU A 30 -8.82 2.27 -7.99
CA LEU A 30 -8.44 2.23 -6.57
C LEU A 30 -7.00 1.70 -6.39
N HIS A 31 -6.59 0.72 -7.19
CA HIS A 31 -5.21 0.21 -7.20
C HIS A 31 -4.21 1.33 -7.49
N ALA A 32 -4.35 2.01 -8.62
CA ALA A 32 -3.46 3.10 -9.01
C ALA A 32 -3.49 4.26 -7.99
N PHE A 33 -4.65 4.54 -7.38
CA PHE A 33 -4.72 5.51 -6.30
C PHE A 33 -3.76 5.17 -5.15
N TRP A 34 -3.65 3.90 -4.77
CA TRP A 34 -2.72 3.48 -3.71
C TRP A 34 -1.27 3.49 -4.16
N ASP A 35 -0.97 3.08 -5.39
CA ASP A 35 0.38 3.09 -5.94
C ASP A 35 0.98 4.50 -5.97
N ASP A 36 0.17 5.49 -6.29
CA ASP A 36 0.61 6.88 -6.41
C ASP A 36 0.77 7.63 -5.08
N ARG A 37 0.50 6.98 -3.93
CA ARG A 37 0.59 7.67 -2.61
C ARG A 37 2.00 8.12 -2.22
N LEU A 38 3.03 7.58 -2.82
CA LEU A 38 4.42 7.97 -2.62
C LEU A 38 4.99 8.81 -3.78
N GLY A 39 4.15 9.14 -4.76
CA GLY A 39 4.53 9.79 -6.00
C GLY A 39 4.78 8.76 -7.11
N THR A 40 4.80 9.25 -8.35
CA THR A 40 4.99 8.44 -9.57
C THR A 40 6.39 8.56 -10.15
N ASP A 41 7.20 9.44 -9.59
CA ASP A 41 8.58 9.66 -10.04
C ASP A 41 9.52 8.61 -9.41
N SER A 42 10.13 7.78 -10.24
CA SER A 42 11.08 6.73 -9.88
C SER A 42 12.55 7.12 -10.07
N HIS A 43 12.85 8.38 -10.38
CA HIS A 43 14.22 8.84 -10.51
C HIS A 43 14.96 8.75 -9.18
N PHE A 44 16.20 8.27 -9.25
CA PHE A 44 17.00 8.01 -8.05
C PHE A 44 17.10 9.21 -7.07
N PRO A 45 17.33 10.46 -7.51
CA PRO A 45 17.34 11.60 -6.60
C PRO A 45 16.01 11.77 -5.86
N THR A 46 14.86 11.69 -6.56
CA THR A 46 13.52 11.82 -5.96
C THR A 46 13.28 10.73 -4.91
N VAL A 47 13.70 9.50 -5.20
CA VAL A 47 13.60 8.39 -4.24
C VAL A 47 14.49 8.63 -3.02
N CYS A 48 15.71 9.17 -3.20
CA CYS A 48 16.59 9.54 -2.09
C CYS A 48 15.97 10.64 -1.21
N ASP A 49 15.46 11.70 -1.81
CA ASP A 49 14.81 12.81 -1.10
C ASP A 49 13.60 12.33 -0.28
N LEU A 50 12.76 11.47 -0.87
CA LEU A 50 11.64 10.85 -0.17
C LEU A 50 12.12 9.96 0.99
N THR A 51 13.17 9.18 0.77
CA THR A 51 13.74 8.31 1.82
C THR A 51 14.25 9.14 2.99
N GLU A 52 14.97 10.24 2.71
CA GLU A 52 15.44 11.16 3.73
C GLU A 52 14.29 11.78 4.50
N LEU A 53 13.28 12.29 3.81
CA LEU A 53 12.08 12.84 4.42
C LEU A 53 11.38 11.83 5.35
N LEU A 54 11.23 10.58 4.92
CA LEU A 54 10.56 9.54 5.69
C LEU A 54 11.37 9.11 6.91
N THR A 55 12.69 8.96 6.77
CA THR A 55 13.57 8.51 7.86
C THR A 55 13.75 9.57 8.94
N HIS A 56 13.59 10.85 8.59
CA HIS A 56 13.66 11.95 9.54
C HIS A 56 12.30 12.35 10.12
N ASP A 57 11.19 11.75 9.70
CA ASP A 57 9.88 12.01 10.33
C ASP A 57 9.84 11.37 11.74
N PRO A 58 9.75 12.17 12.82
CA PRO A 58 9.75 11.62 14.18
C PRO A 58 8.61 10.62 14.44
N ARG A 59 7.49 10.76 13.72
CA ARG A 59 6.30 9.89 13.86
C ARG A 59 6.52 8.50 13.23
N LEU A 60 7.57 8.37 12.41
CA LEU A 60 7.95 7.14 11.72
C LEU A 60 9.25 6.54 12.26
N SER A 61 9.78 7.07 13.37
CA SER A 61 10.97 6.49 14.01
C SER A 61 10.68 5.07 14.52
N THR A 62 11.73 4.27 14.65
CA THR A 62 11.61 2.84 15.02
C THR A 62 10.87 2.60 16.34
N GLN A 63 10.94 3.55 17.28
CA GLN A 63 10.20 3.47 18.55
C GLN A 63 8.66 3.53 18.37
N TYR A 64 8.18 4.13 17.28
CA TYR A 64 6.75 4.23 16.95
C TYR A 64 6.31 3.18 15.93
N LEU A 65 7.23 2.37 15.41
CA LEU A 65 6.95 1.26 14.50
C LEU A 65 6.86 -0.06 15.30
N GLY A 66 5.86 -0.14 16.19
CA GLY A 66 5.67 -1.31 17.08
C GLY A 66 5.60 -2.65 16.32
N GLU A 67 5.16 -2.63 15.06
CA GLU A 67 5.11 -3.81 14.19
C GLU A 67 6.50 -4.43 13.95
N LEU A 68 7.59 -3.66 14.05
CA LEU A 68 8.96 -4.19 13.96
C LEU A 68 9.31 -5.11 15.14
N LEU A 69 8.69 -4.87 16.29
CA LEU A 69 8.92 -5.64 17.51
C LEU A 69 7.96 -6.83 17.67
N GLN A 70 6.80 -6.77 17.02
CA GLN A 70 5.72 -7.74 17.19
C GLN A 70 5.67 -8.77 16.07
N HIS A 71 6.06 -8.39 14.85
CA HIS A 71 5.85 -9.19 13.64
C HIS A 71 7.17 -9.41 12.92
N HIS A 72 7.70 -10.66 12.95
CA HIS A 72 9.04 -10.98 12.45
C HIS A 72 9.06 -11.91 11.23
N ASP A 73 7.89 -12.40 10.79
CA ASP A 73 7.76 -13.36 9.72
C ASP A 73 6.81 -12.89 8.61
N PHE A 74 6.92 -13.52 7.45
CA PHE A 74 6.13 -13.15 6.27
C PHE A 74 4.62 -13.34 6.45
N ARG A 75 4.20 -14.30 7.27
CA ARG A 75 2.77 -14.55 7.51
C ARG A 75 2.15 -13.40 8.30
N SER A 76 2.80 -12.97 9.37
CA SER A 76 2.34 -11.81 10.15
C SER A 76 2.36 -10.53 9.33
N TRP A 77 3.33 -10.33 8.42
CA TRP A 77 3.35 -9.18 7.51
C TRP A 77 2.21 -9.21 6.48
N ALA A 78 1.86 -10.41 5.99
CA ALA A 78 0.71 -10.59 5.10
C ALA A 78 -0.60 -10.28 5.83
N GLU A 79 -0.75 -10.75 7.06
CA GLU A 79 -1.93 -10.45 7.90
C GLU A 79 -2.07 -8.95 8.17
N GLU A 80 -0.99 -8.24 8.53
CA GLU A 80 -1.03 -6.77 8.64
C GLU A 80 -1.52 -6.10 7.36
N SER A 81 -1.01 -6.55 6.21
CA SER A 81 -1.40 -5.99 4.91
C SER A 81 -2.86 -6.26 4.60
N TYR A 82 -3.34 -7.47 4.92
CA TYR A 82 -4.74 -7.83 4.77
C TYR A 82 -5.65 -6.95 5.65
N GLN A 83 -5.29 -6.76 6.91
CA GLN A 83 -6.07 -5.93 7.83
C GLN A 83 -6.11 -4.46 7.38
N LEU A 84 -5.00 -3.93 6.88
CA LEU A 84 -4.97 -2.58 6.30
C LEU A 84 -5.81 -2.48 5.03
N ALA A 85 -5.74 -3.47 4.14
CA ALA A 85 -6.59 -3.50 2.97
C ALA A 85 -8.06 -3.49 3.37
N LYS A 86 -8.48 -4.39 4.26
CA LYS A 86 -9.85 -4.49 4.74
C LYS A 86 -10.33 -3.22 5.42
N ASN A 87 -9.57 -2.73 6.41
CA ASN A 87 -10.06 -1.68 7.32
C ASN A 87 -9.86 -0.27 6.75
N VAL A 88 -8.78 -0.05 5.99
CA VAL A 88 -8.40 1.27 5.49
C VAL A 88 -8.72 1.40 4.00
N ALA A 89 -8.18 0.52 3.14
CA ALA A 89 -8.37 0.67 1.70
C ALA A 89 -9.82 0.47 1.26
N TYR A 90 -10.51 -0.50 1.84
CA TYR A 90 -11.91 -0.81 1.55
C TYR A 90 -12.88 -0.34 2.63
N ARG A 91 -12.38 0.23 3.74
CA ARG A 91 -13.16 0.72 4.88
C ARG A 91 -14.22 -0.28 5.35
N ASN A 92 -13.81 -1.51 5.56
CA ASN A 92 -14.69 -2.63 5.91
C ASN A 92 -15.85 -2.87 4.90
N GLY A 93 -15.64 -2.51 3.65
CA GLY A 93 -16.67 -2.61 2.61
C GLY A 93 -17.53 -1.36 2.46
N GLU A 94 -17.33 -0.33 3.24
CA GLU A 94 -18.11 0.91 3.20
C GLU A 94 -17.58 1.96 2.21
N LEU A 95 -16.37 1.73 1.62
CA LEU A 95 -15.86 2.66 0.62
C LEU A 95 -16.79 2.63 -0.60
N PRO A 96 -17.36 3.77 -1.01
CA PRO A 96 -18.17 3.83 -2.23
C PRO A 96 -17.28 3.62 -3.45
N LEU A 97 -17.64 2.65 -4.28
CA LEU A 97 -16.85 2.22 -5.44
C LEU A 97 -17.78 2.01 -6.64
N ALA A 98 -17.31 2.33 -7.84
CA ALA A 98 -17.92 1.91 -9.09
C ALA A 98 -17.12 0.76 -9.71
N LYS A 99 -17.79 -0.11 -10.47
CA LYS A 99 -17.07 -1.10 -11.29
C LYS A 99 -16.34 -0.39 -12.42
N PHE A 100 -15.08 -0.72 -12.63
CA PHE A 100 -14.27 -0.13 -13.70
C PHE A 100 -14.89 -0.43 -15.08
N ASP A 101 -15.35 -1.67 -15.29
CA ASP A 101 -15.98 -2.10 -16.53
C ASP A 101 -17.24 -1.28 -16.90
N ASP A 102 -18.03 -0.88 -15.91
CA ASP A 102 -19.24 -0.09 -16.14
C ASP A 102 -18.88 1.29 -16.69
N PHE A 103 -17.79 1.88 -16.21
CA PHE A 103 -17.26 3.13 -16.72
C PHE A 103 -16.60 2.94 -18.11
N ASP A 104 -15.74 1.93 -18.27
CA ASP A 104 -15.02 1.68 -19.53
C ASP A 104 -15.99 1.37 -20.68
N ARG A 105 -17.07 0.63 -20.42
CA ARG A 105 -18.16 0.35 -21.37
C ARG A 105 -19.15 1.49 -21.51
N ARG A 106 -18.94 2.61 -20.87
CA ARG A 106 -19.83 3.79 -20.87
C ARG A 106 -21.26 3.52 -20.39
N LEU A 107 -21.41 2.56 -19.48
CA LEU A 107 -22.69 2.28 -18.83
C LEU A 107 -23.02 3.31 -17.75
N ILE A 108 -21.97 3.93 -17.18
CA ILE A 108 -22.06 5.06 -16.25
C ILE A 108 -21.19 6.21 -16.76
N LYS A 109 -21.53 7.45 -16.40
CA LYS A 109 -20.72 8.63 -16.71
C LYS A 109 -19.60 8.80 -15.70
N ALA A 110 -18.58 9.57 -16.06
CA ALA A 110 -17.50 9.92 -15.14
C ALA A 110 -18.01 10.52 -13.82
N ASP A 111 -19.05 11.35 -13.92
CA ASP A 111 -19.65 12.02 -12.74
C ASP A 111 -20.44 11.08 -11.83
N ASP A 112 -20.83 9.91 -12.31
CA ASP A 112 -21.52 8.89 -11.54
C ASP A 112 -20.54 8.02 -10.72
N VAL A 113 -19.22 8.08 -11.03
CA VAL A 113 -18.19 7.40 -10.23
C VAL A 113 -18.06 8.08 -8.87
N PRO A 114 -18.12 7.32 -7.76
CA PRO A 114 -18.10 7.89 -6.42
C PRO A 114 -16.83 8.71 -6.13
N VAL A 115 -16.99 9.81 -5.41
CA VAL A 115 -15.89 10.60 -4.86
C VAL A 115 -15.45 10.00 -3.53
N LEU A 116 -14.13 9.97 -3.29
CA LEU A 116 -13.58 9.53 -2.02
C LEU A 116 -14.11 10.38 -0.85
N PRO A 117 -14.52 9.76 0.25
CA PRO A 117 -14.88 10.50 1.46
C PRO A 117 -13.72 11.36 1.96
N GLN A 118 -14.07 12.46 2.61
CA GLN A 118 -13.08 13.36 3.21
C GLN A 118 -12.14 12.59 4.16
N GLY A 119 -10.86 12.91 4.11
CA GLY A 119 -9.82 12.31 4.95
C GLY A 119 -9.23 11.00 4.43
N VAL A 120 -9.89 10.29 3.50
CA VAL A 120 -9.38 9.01 2.96
C VAL A 120 -8.01 9.19 2.32
N GLU A 121 -7.81 10.24 1.55
CA GLU A 121 -6.51 10.50 0.90
C GLU A 121 -5.40 10.80 1.92
N ALA A 122 -5.69 11.59 2.94
CA ALA A 122 -4.72 11.87 4.00
C ALA A 122 -4.34 10.60 4.79
N GLU A 123 -5.32 9.74 5.06
CA GLU A 123 -5.07 8.46 5.72
C GLU A 123 -4.27 7.51 4.82
N ALA A 124 -4.60 7.43 3.53
CA ALA A 124 -3.86 6.62 2.56
C ALA A 124 -2.39 7.06 2.48
N ASN A 125 -2.12 8.36 2.41
CA ASN A 125 -0.76 8.91 2.44
C ASN A 125 0.00 8.52 3.72
N ARG A 126 -0.66 8.61 4.87
CA ARG A 126 -0.07 8.22 6.16
C ARG A 126 0.28 6.74 6.19
N VAL A 127 -0.63 5.88 5.74
CA VAL A 127 -0.44 4.43 5.70
C VAL A 127 0.68 4.06 4.72
N ALA A 128 0.67 4.60 3.50
CA ALA A 128 1.68 4.30 2.48
C ALA A 128 3.10 4.66 2.97
N ARG A 129 3.28 5.86 3.55
CA ARG A 129 4.57 6.29 4.12
C ARG A 129 5.06 5.35 5.22
N ARG A 130 4.16 4.97 6.13
CA ARG A 130 4.48 4.03 7.20
C ARG A 130 4.87 2.65 6.66
N ARG A 131 4.11 2.14 5.69
CA ARG A 131 4.33 0.79 5.14
C ARG A 131 5.63 0.68 4.36
N VAL A 132 6.00 1.66 3.53
CA VAL A 132 7.26 1.61 2.79
C VAL A 132 8.46 1.67 3.72
N LEU A 133 8.44 2.51 4.74
CA LEU A 133 9.52 2.59 5.71
C LEU A 133 9.67 1.30 6.53
N LEU A 134 8.53 0.74 6.98
CA LEU A 134 8.48 -0.54 7.68
C LEU A 134 9.05 -1.68 6.82
N ALA A 135 8.70 -1.71 5.53
CA ALA A 135 9.25 -2.69 4.58
C ALA A 135 10.78 -2.54 4.42
N GLY A 136 11.28 -1.31 4.35
CA GLY A 136 12.72 -1.03 4.30
C GLY A 136 13.47 -1.56 5.53
N TYR A 137 12.97 -1.30 6.73
CA TYR A 137 13.56 -1.82 7.97
C TYR A 137 13.54 -3.36 8.02
N ARG A 138 12.43 -3.97 7.64
CA ARG A 138 12.29 -5.43 7.60
C ARG A 138 13.26 -6.07 6.59
N LEU A 139 13.38 -5.49 5.42
CA LEU A 139 14.35 -5.92 4.41
C LEU A 139 15.78 -5.82 4.94
N ALA A 140 16.16 -4.68 5.50
CA ALA A 140 17.49 -4.50 6.10
C ALA A 140 17.77 -5.53 7.20
N GLN A 141 16.79 -5.83 8.04
CA GLN A 141 16.92 -6.85 9.08
C GLN A 141 17.14 -8.25 8.50
N LYS A 142 16.37 -8.62 7.45
CA LYS A 142 16.54 -9.91 6.77
C LYS A 142 17.90 -10.04 6.07
N LEU A 143 18.36 -8.98 5.41
CA LEU A 143 19.68 -8.97 4.78
C LEU A 143 20.80 -9.13 5.81
N LYS A 144 20.72 -8.46 6.97
CA LYS A 144 21.68 -8.63 8.08
C LYS A 144 21.70 -10.07 8.60
N GLN A 145 20.53 -10.71 8.74
CA GLN A 145 20.43 -12.11 9.17
C GLN A 145 21.09 -13.07 8.17
N LEU A 146 20.86 -12.86 6.88
CA LEU A 146 21.48 -13.66 5.81
C LEU A 146 23.01 -13.48 5.78
N ALA A 147 23.49 -12.25 5.87
CA ALA A 147 24.93 -11.96 5.90
C ALA A 147 25.64 -12.60 7.11
N ALA A 148 25.01 -12.55 8.29
CA ALA A 148 25.55 -13.22 9.48
C ALA A 148 25.63 -14.75 9.34
N GLY A 149 24.65 -15.37 8.65
CA GLY A 149 24.68 -16.81 8.37
C GLY A 149 25.80 -17.22 7.41
N TRP A 150 26.20 -16.37 6.49
CA TRP A 150 27.30 -16.65 5.55
C TRP A 150 28.68 -16.59 6.20
N THR A 151 28.88 -15.73 7.17
CA THR A 151 30.18 -15.63 7.90
C THR A 151 30.49 -16.86 8.75
N HIS A 152 29.48 -17.65 9.15
CA HIS A 152 29.65 -18.89 9.90
C HIS A 152 29.91 -20.12 9.01
N GLN A 153 29.78 -20.01 7.68
CA GLN A 153 30.03 -21.09 6.73
C GLN A 153 31.34 -20.92 5.94
N ALA A 154 32.28 -20.09 6.40
CA ALA A 154 33.60 -20.07 5.81
C ALA A 154 34.22 -21.49 5.88
N PRO A 155 34.60 -22.10 4.74
CA PRO A 155 35.20 -23.42 4.77
C PRO A 155 36.46 -23.34 5.62
N GLY A 156 36.60 -24.27 6.58
CA GLY A 156 37.78 -24.38 7.36
C GLY A 156 39.00 -24.44 6.45
N ALA A 157 39.94 -23.58 6.69
CA ALA A 157 41.27 -23.67 6.05
C ALA A 157 41.84 -25.07 6.29
N PRO A 158 42.52 -25.66 5.29
CA PRO A 158 43.13 -26.98 5.38
C PRO A 158 44.23 -27.01 6.44
#